data_1c1ea525930cf17f06170ac5727fa501
#
_entry.id   1c1ea525930cf17f06170ac5727fa501
#
_cell.length_a   1.000
_cell.length_b   1.000
_cell.length_c   1.000
_cell.angle_alpha   90.00
_cell.angle_beta   90.00
_cell.angle_gamma   90.00
#
_symmetry.space_group_name_H-M   'P 1'
#
loop_
_entity.id
_entity.type
_entity.pdbx_description
1 polymer ?
#
loop_
_entity_poly.entity_id
_entity_poly.type
_entity_poly.pdbx_seq_one_letter_code
_entity_poly.pdbx_strand_id
1 'polypeptide(L)'
;VFTPLYNGIRLDVDISPVFKKLLSGNETYSYEAAVLVNLKRKYFPVIEMGYAGVDKTTENLVGFKTNGIFGRVGIDFNLMKPKNNKKNANNLFFVGARLGFANFKYDLTNVVITDDYWKENLTMNYRDESSSKMWFEIVAGMRVEIVKNIFMGWTVRNKNLIGEDQIGTMSPWYIPGFGKTTGSAWTVNYVIGYKF
;
A
#
# COMPACT_ATOMS: atom_id res chain seq x y z
N VAL A 1 3.30 28.20 24.42
CA VAL A 1 4.52 27.60 23.85
C VAL A 1 4.45 27.77 22.35
N PHE A 2 5.36 28.53 21.77
CA PHE A 2 5.42 28.76 20.31
C PHE A 2 5.91 27.47 19.64
N THR A 3 5.04 26.78 18.90
CA THR A 3 5.41 25.61 18.10
C THR A 3 5.72 26.09 16.70
N PRO A 4 6.95 25.94 16.18
CA PRO A 4 7.29 26.37 14.84
C PRO A 4 6.39 25.67 13.81
N LEU A 5 6.08 26.38 12.71
CA LEU A 5 5.22 25.84 11.66
C LEU A 5 5.83 24.58 11.05
N TYR A 6 7.13 24.60 10.79
CA TYR A 6 7.90 23.52 10.20
C TYR A 6 8.80 22.88 11.27
N ASN A 7 8.76 21.54 11.37
CA ASN A 7 9.51 20.76 12.37
C ASN A 7 10.33 19.62 11.75
N GLY A 8 10.66 19.70 10.47
CA GLY A 8 11.50 18.74 9.78
C GLY A 8 10.76 17.83 8.82
N ILE A 9 11.53 17.06 8.08
CA ILE A 9 11.08 16.04 7.14
C ILE A 9 11.43 14.68 7.73
N ARG A 10 10.58 13.67 7.46
CA ARG A 10 10.87 12.28 7.78
C ARG A 10 10.74 11.43 6.52
N LEU A 11 11.69 10.53 6.35
CA LEU A 11 11.67 9.47 5.35
C LEU A 11 11.36 8.15 6.05
N ASP A 12 10.29 7.48 5.65
CA ASP A 12 9.91 6.16 6.15
C ASP A 12 10.08 5.12 5.03
N VAL A 13 10.55 3.92 5.36
CA VAL A 13 10.66 2.77 4.45
C VAL A 13 9.86 1.62 5.04
N ASP A 14 9.02 0.98 4.23
CA ASP A 14 8.26 -0.20 4.65
C ASP A 14 9.15 -1.45 4.63
N ILE A 15 9.28 -2.08 5.78
CA ILE A 15 10.04 -3.32 5.97
C ILE A 15 9.13 -4.57 6.06
N SER A 16 7.82 -4.41 6.00
CA SER A 16 6.85 -5.52 6.07
C SER A 16 7.07 -6.59 5.01
N PRO A 17 7.48 -6.25 3.75
CA PRO A 17 7.71 -7.26 2.73
C PRO A 17 8.84 -8.24 3.09
N VAL A 18 9.84 -7.79 3.84
CA VAL A 18 10.94 -8.66 4.31
C VAL A 18 10.39 -9.76 5.22
N PHE A 19 9.50 -9.41 6.14
CA PHE A 19 8.86 -10.37 7.04
C PHE A 19 7.87 -11.28 6.29
N LYS A 20 7.09 -10.74 5.37
CA LYS A 20 6.15 -11.52 4.55
C LYS A 20 6.89 -12.57 3.71
N LYS A 21 8.00 -12.18 3.09
CA LYS A 21 8.85 -13.11 2.31
C LYS A 21 9.39 -14.26 3.16
N LEU A 22 9.75 -13.98 4.41
CA LEU A 22 10.27 -15.00 5.34
C LEU A 22 9.18 -15.98 5.79
N LEU A 23 7.91 -15.52 5.89
CA LEU A 23 6.81 -16.31 6.44
C LEU A 23 5.95 -17.02 5.37
N SER A 24 5.81 -16.45 4.17
CA SER A 24 4.80 -16.88 3.17
C SER A 24 5.38 -17.18 1.78
N GLY A 25 6.71 -17.21 1.62
CA GLY A 25 7.36 -17.49 0.34
C GLY A 25 7.39 -16.29 -0.64
N ASN A 26 7.74 -16.56 -1.90
CA ASN A 26 8.15 -15.54 -2.88
C ASN A 26 7.05 -15.08 -3.84
N GLU A 27 5.78 -15.43 -3.63
CA GLU A 27 4.70 -15.14 -4.58
C GLU A 27 4.39 -13.63 -4.72
N THR A 28 4.68 -12.83 -3.70
CA THR A 28 4.42 -11.39 -3.70
C THR A 28 5.64 -10.60 -3.27
N TYR A 29 5.89 -9.49 -3.93
CA TYR A 29 6.93 -8.54 -3.52
C TYR A 29 6.37 -7.12 -3.54
N SER A 30 6.90 -6.28 -2.66
CA SER A 30 6.54 -4.87 -2.56
C SER A 30 7.70 -4.08 -1.97
N TYR A 31 7.93 -2.90 -2.50
CA TYR A 31 8.89 -1.92 -1.98
C TYR A 31 8.17 -0.59 -1.88
N GLU A 32 8.24 0.05 -0.73
CA GLU A 32 7.51 1.30 -0.47
C GLU A 32 8.36 2.24 0.36
N ALA A 33 8.37 3.51 -0.02
CA ALA A 33 8.98 4.60 0.74
C ALA A 33 7.99 5.76 0.84
N ALA A 34 8.07 6.50 1.94
CA ALA A 34 7.21 7.64 2.24
C ALA A 34 8.02 8.84 2.71
N VAL A 35 7.62 10.02 2.26
CA VAL A 35 8.13 11.29 2.76
C VAL A 35 7.02 12.00 3.49
N LEU A 36 7.30 12.41 4.73
CA LEU A 36 6.37 13.11 5.60
C LEU A 36 6.96 14.46 6.02
N VAL A 37 6.15 15.51 5.94
CA VAL A 37 6.53 16.85 6.43
C VAL A 37 5.83 17.10 7.76
N ASN A 38 6.60 17.43 8.78
CA ASN A 38 6.06 17.70 10.12
C ASN A 38 5.67 19.17 10.25
N LEU A 39 4.38 19.45 10.26
CA LEU A 39 3.80 20.78 10.43
C LEU A 39 3.16 20.91 11.81
N LYS A 40 3.67 21.85 12.63
CA LYS A 40 3.18 22.14 13.99
C LYS A 40 3.12 20.91 14.91
N ARG A 41 3.85 19.84 14.61
CA ARG A 41 3.77 18.54 15.33
C ARG A 41 2.36 17.93 15.36
N LYS A 42 1.46 18.42 14.53
CA LYS A 42 0.05 18.01 14.49
C LYS A 42 -0.35 17.45 13.13
N TYR A 43 0.12 18.06 12.06
CA TYR A 43 -0.22 17.71 10.69
C TYR A 43 1.00 17.15 9.97
N PHE A 44 0.83 16.03 9.29
CA PHE A 44 1.88 15.37 8.54
C PHE A 44 1.40 15.06 7.14
N PRO A 45 1.46 16.04 6.22
CA PRO A 45 1.32 15.73 4.79
C PRO A 45 2.31 14.64 4.42
N VAL A 46 1.86 13.68 3.59
CA VAL A 46 2.65 12.52 3.22
C VAL A 46 2.47 12.21 1.75
N ILE A 47 3.57 11.82 1.13
CA ILE A 47 3.64 11.24 -0.20
C ILE A 47 4.32 9.90 -0.06
N GLU A 48 3.70 8.86 -0.60
CA GLU A 48 4.22 7.50 -0.59
C GLU A 48 4.36 7.03 -2.03
N MET A 49 5.42 6.31 -2.33
CA MET A 49 5.67 5.69 -3.64
C MET A 49 6.17 4.27 -3.44
N GLY A 50 5.79 3.40 -4.35
CA GLY A 50 6.23 2.02 -4.29
C GLY A 50 6.11 1.28 -5.61
N TYR A 51 6.68 0.09 -5.61
CA TYR A 51 6.62 -0.89 -6.68
C TYR A 51 6.24 -2.23 -6.09
N ALA A 52 5.24 -2.86 -6.64
CA ALA A 52 4.75 -4.15 -6.15
C ALA A 52 4.35 -5.06 -7.31
N GLY A 53 4.38 -6.37 -7.05
CA GLY A 53 3.90 -7.37 -7.99
C GLY A 53 3.59 -8.68 -7.32
N VAL A 54 2.94 -9.55 -8.08
CA VAL A 54 2.62 -10.93 -7.71
C VAL A 54 2.85 -11.82 -8.93
N ASP A 55 3.35 -13.02 -8.67
CA ASP A 55 3.48 -14.10 -9.66
C ASP A 55 2.95 -15.36 -8.98
N LYS A 56 1.74 -15.76 -9.35
CA LYS A 56 1.03 -16.87 -8.72
C LYS A 56 0.31 -17.72 -9.75
N THR A 57 0.48 -19.03 -9.63
CA THR A 57 -0.32 -20.01 -10.35
C THR A 57 -1.32 -20.65 -9.38
N THR A 58 -2.60 -20.67 -9.75
CA THR A 58 -3.65 -21.32 -8.96
C THR A 58 -3.60 -22.82 -9.12
N GLU A 59 -4.28 -23.57 -8.23
CA GLU A 59 -4.42 -25.03 -8.31
C GLU A 59 -5.03 -25.48 -9.65
N ASN A 60 -5.84 -24.65 -10.28
CA ASN A 60 -6.44 -24.91 -11.60
C ASN A 60 -5.52 -24.52 -12.78
N LEU A 61 -4.21 -24.38 -12.54
CA LEU A 61 -3.19 -24.00 -13.53
C LEU A 61 -3.40 -22.63 -14.19
N VAL A 62 -4.28 -21.79 -13.69
CA VAL A 62 -4.43 -20.41 -14.13
C VAL A 62 -3.28 -19.58 -13.55
N GLY A 63 -2.41 -19.08 -14.42
CA GLY A 63 -1.31 -18.20 -14.04
C GLY A 63 -1.76 -16.75 -14.01
N PHE A 64 -1.44 -16.04 -12.95
CA PHE A 64 -1.62 -14.59 -12.80
C PHE A 64 -0.32 -13.93 -12.43
N LYS A 65 0.11 -13.00 -13.27
CA LYS A 65 1.29 -12.18 -13.02
C LYS A 65 0.94 -10.72 -13.19
N THR A 66 1.37 -9.91 -12.24
CA THR A 66 1.22 -8.45 -12.33
C THR A 66 2.38 -7.76 -11.66
N ASN A 67 2.73 -6.59 -12.19
CA ASN A 67 3.67 -5.68 -11.57
C ASN A 67 3.36 -4.25 -11.97
N GLY A 68 3.71 -3.32 -11.12
CA GLY A 68 3.50 -1.91 -11.42
C GLY A 68 3.94 -0.98 -10.30
N ILE A 69 3.95 0.29 -10.66
CA ILE A 69 4.20 1.39 -9.73
C ILE A 69 2.90 1.83 -9.09
N PHE A 70 2.98 2.28 -7.86
CA PHE A 70 1.88 2.93 -7.18
C PHE A 70 2.35 4.14 -6.39
N GLY A 71 1.44 5.08 -6.20
CA GLY A 71 1.67 6.26 -5.38
C GLY A 71 0.48 6.54 -4.49
N ARG A 72 0.71 7.21 -3.37
CA ARG A 72 -0.32 7.69 -2.47
C ARG A 72 0.01 9.08 -1.98
N VAL A 73 -1.00 9.91 -1.86
CA VAL A 73 -0.90 11.23 -1.23
C VAL A 73 -1.93 11.34 -0.12
N GLY A 74 -1.59 12.03 0.93
CA GLY A 74 -2.52 12.18 2.04
C GLY A 74 -1.99 13.00 3.19
N ILE A 75 -2.66 12.87 4.33
CA ILE A 75 -2.31 13.61 5.53
C ILE A 75 -2.57 12.77 6.77
N ASP A 76 -1.65 12.83 7.73
CA ASP A 76 -1.78 12.25 9.06
C ASP A 76 -2.03 13.34 10.11
N PHE A 77 -2.89 13.06 11.05
CA PHE A 77 -3.20 13.89 12.19
C PHE A 77 -2.69 13.24 13.47
N ASN A 78 -1.77 13.91 14.14
CA ASN A 78 -1.29 13.45 15.45
C ASN A 78 -2.38 13.62 16.51
N LEU A 79 -2.75 12.51 17.13
CA LEU A 79 -3.71 12.46 18.22
C LEU A 79 -3.06 12.73 19.58
N MET A 80 -1.74 12.66 19.66
CA MET A 80 -1.03 12.92 20.90
C MET A 80 -0.94 14.43 21.15
N LYS A 81 -1.27 14.84 22.38
CA LYS A 81 -1.02 16.20 22.81
C LYS A 81 0.50 16.42 22.93
N PRO A 82 1.05 17.51 22.38
CA PRO A 82 2.46 17.80 22.51
C PRO A 82 2.81 17.97 24.00
N LYS A 83 3.56 17.02 24.54
CA LYS A 83 4.13 17.13 25.88
C LYS A 83 5.48 17.85 25.82
N ASN A 84 5.70 18.73 26.80
CA ASN A 84 6.99 19.44 26.93
C ASN A 84 8.17 18.53 27.32
N ASN A 85 7.95 17.22 27.46
CA ASN A 85 8.98 16.28 27.83
C ASN A 85 9.81 15.92 26.61
N LYS A 86 11.09 16.33 26.58
CA LYS A 86 12.00 16.19 25.43
C LYS A 86 12.17 14.75 24.92
N LYS A 87 12.02 13.74 25.79
CA LYS A 87 12.21 12.32 25.43
C LYS A 87 11.12 11.74 24.51
N ASN A 88 9.88 12.26 24.55
CA ASN A 88 8.76 11.72 23.78
C ASN A 88 8.14 12.73 22.82
N ALA A 89 8.84 13.84 22.57
CA ALA A 89 8.31 14.95 21.78
C ALA A 89 8.10 14.61 20.30
N ASN A 90 8.76 13.56 19.82
CA ASN A 90 8.72 13.13 18.43
C ASN A 90 7.85 11.89 18.18
N ASN A 91 7.34 11.25 19.23
CA ASN A 91 6.43 10.11 19.07
C ASN A 91 5.11 10.59 18.48
N LEU A 92 4.54 9.73 17.64
CA LEU A 92 3.35 10.03 16.87
C LEU A 92 2.36 8.86 17.02
N PHE A 93 1.17 9.15 17.48
CA PHE A 93 0.00 8.28 17.32
C PHE A 93 -0.97 9.02 16.42
N PHE A 94 -1.31 8.44 15.28
CA PHE A 94 -1.98 9.18 14.22
C PHE A 94 -3.14 8.41 13.60
N VAL A 95 -4.06 9.19 13.06
CA VAL A 95 -5.04 8.77 12.07
C VAL A 95 -4.86 9.64 10.83
N GLY A 96 -5.19 9.09 9.68
CA GLY A 96 -5.03 9.82 8.44
C GLY A 96 -5.85 9.25 7.30
N ALA A 97 -5.78 9.93 6.19
CA ALA A 97 -6.41 9.53 4.95
C ALA A 97 -5.41 9.58 3.80
N ARG A 98 -5.58 8.68 2.83
CA ARG A 98 -4.77 8.59 1.62
C ARG A 98 -5.67 8.45 0.40
N LEU A 99 -5.23 9.02 -0.70
CA LEU A 99 -5.70 8.71 -2.04
C LEU A 99 -4.57 7.96 -2.74
N GLY A 100 -4.84 6.75 -3.16
CA GLY A 100 -3.90 5.87 -3.83
C GLY A 100 -4.20 5.75 -5.31
N PHE A 101 -3.14 5.54 -6.08
CA PHE A 101 -3.18 5.34 -7.52
C PHE A 101 -2.13 4.32 -7.91
N ALA A 102 -2.48 3.39 -8.82
CA ALA A 102 -1.54 2.45 -9.43
C ALA A 102 -1.69 2.42 -10.93
N ASN A 103 -0.56 2.28 -11.61
CA ASN A 103 -0.48 1.95 -13.01
C ASN A 103 0.34 0.66 -13.14
N PHE A 104 -0.24 -0.37 -13.75
CA PHE A 104 0.34 -1.70 -13.74
C PHE A 104 -0.05 -2.48 -14.99
N LYS A 105 0.76 -3.51 -15.26
CA LYS A 105 0.48 -4.51 -16.27
C LYS A 105 0.16 -5.84 -15.62
N TYR A 106 -0.66 -6.64 -16.29
CA TYR A 106 -0.97 -7.98 -15.82
C TYR A 106 -1.09 -8.98 -16.97
N ASP A 107 -0.72 -10.20 -16.67
CA ASP A 107 -0.86 -11.35 -17.53
C ASP A 107 -1.80 -12.36 -16.87
N LEU A 108 -2.69 -12.91 -17.65
CA LEU A 108 -3.56 -14.03 -17.29
C LEU A 108 -3.33 -15.15 -18.30
N THR A 109 -2.93 -16.32 -17.81
CA THR A 109 -2.65 -17.48 -18.67
C THR A 109 -3.50 -18.67 -18.27
N ASN A 110 -3.86 -19.50 -19.26
CA ASN A 110 -4.67 -20.70 -19.08
C ASN A 110 -6.07 -20.44 -18.49
N VAL A 111 -6.70 -19.32 -18.87
CA VAL A 111 -8.09 -19.06 -18.50
C VAL A 111 -9.00 -19.95 -19.34
N VAL A 112 -9.66 -20.91 -18.70
CA VAL A 112 -10.60 -21.79 -19.36
C VAL A 112 -11.99 -21.22 -19.25
N ILE A 113 -12.59 -20.87 -20.38
CA ILE A 113 -14.00 -20.47 -20.48
C ILE A 113 -14.76 -21.66 -21.04
N THR A 114 -15.68 -22.18 -20.25
CA THR A 114 -16.57 -23.27 -20.69
C THR A 114 -17.85 -22.65 -21.25
N ASP A 115 -18.16 -22.92 -22.49
CA ASP A 115 -19.44 -22.58 -23.07
C ASP A 115 -20.48 -23.63 -22.66
N ASP A 116 -21.50 -23.21 -21.89
CA ASP A 116 -22.54 -24.10 -21.38
C ASP A 116 -23.41 -24.71 -22.51
N TYR A 117 -23.46 -24.08 -23.64
CA TYR A 117 -24.29 -24.54 -24.80
C TYR A 117 -23.54 -25.57 -25.67
N TRP A 118 -22.29 -25.27 -26.02
CA TRP A 118 -21.51 -26.14 -26.92
C TRP A 118 -20.60 -27.12 -26.16
N LYS A 119 -20.47 -26.98 -24.84
CA LYS A 119 -19.57 -27.76 -23.97
C LYS A 119 -18.11 -27.78 -24.44
N GLU A 120 -17.71 -26.77 -25.18
CA GLU A 120 -16.34 -26.60 -25.62
C GLU A 120 -15.58 -25.77 -24.59
N ASN A 121 -14.34 -26.17 -24.31
CA ASN A 121 -13.43 -25.43 -23.45
C ASN A 121 -12.53 -24.55 -24.32
N LEU A 122 -12.69 -23.24 -24.21
CA LEU A 122 -11.82 -22.28 -24.87
C LEU A 122 -10.76 -21.81 -23.86
N THR A 123 -9.48 -22.05 -24.16
CA THR A 123 -8.38 -21.53 -23.35
C THR A 123 -7.93 -20.19 -23.90
N MET A 124 -8.03 -19.16 -23.06
CA MET A 124 -7.61 -17.81 -23.39
C MET A 124 -6.38 -17.38 -22.58
N ASN A 125 -5.50 -16.62 -23.24
CA ASN A 125 -4.34 -16.00 -22.63
C ASN A 125 -4.41 -14.48 -22.88
N TYR A 126 -4.37 -13.70 -21.80
CA TYR A 126 -4.26 -12.25 -21.83
C TYR A 126 -2.84 -11.88 -21.42
N ARG A 127 -2.13 -11.13 -22.25
CA ARG A 127 -0.74 -10.72 -22.00
C ARG A 127 -0.58 -9.22 -22.16
N ASP A 128 0.27 -8.62 -21.33
CA ASP A 128 0.60 -7.19 -21.36
C ASP A 128 -0.61 -6.24 -21.24
N GLU A 129 -1.69 -6.71 -20.61
CA GLU A 129 -2.84 -5.87 -20.36
C GLU A 129 -2.47 -4.76 -19.36
N SER A 130 -2.74 -3.51 -19.73
CA SER A 130 -2.46 -2.35 -18.89
C SER A 130 -3.71 -1.89 -18.17
N SER A 131 -3.59 -1.59 -16.89
CA SER A 131 -4.70 -1.07 -16.08
C SER A 131 -4.23 0.01 -15.13
N SER A 132 -5.14 0.96 -14.85
CA SER A 132 -4.95 1.98 -13.83
C SER A 132 -6.11 1.93 -12.86
N LYS A 133 -5.81 1.95 -11.58
CA LYS A 133 -6.83 1.91 -10.52
C LYS A 133 -6.55 2.96 -9.45
N MET A 134 -7.63 3.47 -8.88
CA MET A 134 -7.58 4.41 -7.76
C MET A 134 -8.32 3.85 -6.56
N TRP A 135 -7.89 4.24 -5.37
CA TRP A 135 -8.53 3.84 -4.13
C TRP A 135 -8.36 4.89 -3.04
N PHE A 136 -9.21 4.81 -2.06
CA PHE A 136 -9.13 5.60 -0.84
C PHE A 136 -8.67 4.73 0.32
N GLU A 137 -7.84 5.27 1.22
CA GLU A 137 -7.40 4.58 2.43
C GLU A 137 -7.69 5.42 3.67
N ILE A 138 -8.15 4.74 4.72
CA ILE A 138 -8.13 5.24 6.09
C ILE A 138 -6.97 4.55 6.78
N VAL A 139 -6.14 5.33 7.45
CA VAL A 139 -4.93 4.82 8.11
C VAL A 139 -4.91 5.21 9.58
N ALA A 140 -4.41 4.30 10.41
CA ALA A 140 -4.09 4.58 11.81
C ALA A 140 -2.76 3.92 12.14
N GLY A 141 -1.96 4.55 13.01
CA GLY A 141 -0.68 3.97 13.34
C GLY A 141 0.08 4.72 14.42
N MET A 142 1.25 4.18 14.70
CA MET A 142 2.15 4.72 15.71
C MET A 142 3.58 4.78 15.17
N ARG A 143 4.30 5.81 15.54
CA ARG A 143 5.74 5.96 15.30
C ARG A 143 6.41 6.32 16.63
N VAL A 144 7.44 5.59 16.97
CA VAL A 144 8.22 5.77 18.19
C VAL A 144 9.66 6.02 17.84
N GLU A 145 10.26 7.06 18.41
CA GLU A 145 11.68 7.34 18.31
C GLU A 145 12.45 6.35 19.19
N ILE A 146 13.22 5.44 18.57
CA ILE A 146 14.00 4.40 19.28
C ILE A 146 15.38 4.96 19.64
N VAL A 147 16.01 5.57 18.66
CA VAL A 147 17.30 6.25 18.78
C VAL A 147 17.13 7.63 18.18
N LYS A 148 17.96 8.58 18.54
CA LYS A 148 17.90 9.95 18.03
C LYS A 148 17.71 9.95 16.50
N ASN A 149 16.61 10.56 16.05
CA ASN A 149 16.18 10.70 14.68
C ASN A 149 15.75 9.38 13.97
N ILE A 150 15.88 8.21 14.60
CA ILE A 150 15.45 6.93 14.03
C ILE A 150 14.14 6.50 14.66
N PHE A 151 13.16 6.20 13.82
CA PHE A 151 11.80 5.85 14.20
C PHE A 151 11.49 4.43 13.75
N MET A 152 10.75 3.73 14.58
CA MET A 152 10.05 2.51 14.21
C MET A 152 8.56 2.67 14.43
N GLY A 153 7.75 2.00 13.62
CA GLY A 153 6.33 2.04 13.83
C GLY A 153 5.56 1.06 12.99
N TRP A 154 4.27 1.02 13.25
CA TRP A 154 3.31 0.24 12.48
C TRP A 154 2.17 1.12 12.00
N THR A 155 1.53 0.69 10.93
CA THR A 155 0.36 1.34 10.35
C THR A 155 -0.65 0.27 9.97
N VAL A 156 -1.89 0.45 10.38
CA VAL A 156 -3.04 -0.32 9.91
C VAL A 156 -3.74 0.53 8.86
N ARG A 157 -4.09 -0.09 7.73
CA ARG A 157 -4.76 0.58 6.60
C ARG A 157 -6.01 -0.19 6.22
N ASN A 158 -7.10 0.52 6.07
CA ASN A 158 -8.29 0.05 5.37
C ASN A 158 -8.35 0.74 4.01
N LYS A 159 -8.42 -0.06 2.94
CA LYS A 159 -8.37 0.39 1.56
C LYS A 159 -9.67 0.06 0.86
N ASN A 160 -10.21 1.01 0.10
CA ASN A 160 -11.46 0.86 -0.65
C ASN A 160 -11.24 1.35 -2.08
N LEU A 161 -11.51 0.50 -3.06
CA LEU A 161 -11.43 0.86 -4.47
C LEU A 161 -12.43 1.95 -4.82
N ILE A 162 -12.02 2.85 -5.71
CA ILE A 162 -12.85 3.89 -6.31
C ILE A 162 -13.09 3.49 -7.77
N GLY A 163 -14.36 3.48 -8.16
CA GLY A 163 -14.80 3.12 -9.52
C GLY A 163 -15.21 1.67 -9.65
N GLU A 164 -16.04 1.40 -10.63
CA GLU A 164 -16.51 0.07 -11.01
C GLU A 164 -15.55 -0.55 -12.03
N ASP A 165 -15.45 -1.87 -12.04
CA ASP A 165 -14.78 -2.59 -13.11
C ASP A 165 -15.58 -2.43 -14.39
N GLN A 166 -14.90 -2.20 -15.51
CA GLN A 166 -15.56 -2.12 -16.80
C GLN A 166 -16.21 -3.47 -17.13
N ILE A 167 -17.51 -3.45 -17.48
CA ILE A 167 -18.26 -4.62 -17.89
C ILE A 167 -17.56 -5.25 -19.11
N GLY A 168 -17.18 -6.51 -18.99
CA GLY A 168 -16.57 -7.28 -20.08
C GLY A 168 -15.04 -7.38 -20.07
N THR A 169 -14.36 -6.69 -19.15
CA THR A 169 -12.91 -6.86 -18.95
C THR A 169 -12.65 -7.74 -17.71
N MET A 170 -11.77 -8.72 -17.83
CA MET A 170 -11.38 -9.51 -16.65
C MET A 170 -10.68 -8.62 -15.64
N SER A 171 -11.29 -8.44 -14.47
CA SER A 171 -10.72 -7.64 -13.39
C SER A 171 -9.44 -8.28 -12.87
N PRO A 172 -8.36 -7.51 -12.71
CA PRO A 172 -7.13 -8.03 -12.14
C PRO A 172 -7.35 -8.49 -10.70
N TRP A 173 -6.85 -9.67 -10.34
CA TRP A 173 -7.00 -10.22 -8.99
C TRP A 173 -6.16 -9.50 -7.93
N TYR A 174 -5.15 -8.79 -8.37
CA TYR A 174 -4.24 -8.05 -7.51
C TYR A 174 -3.86 -6.72 -8.15
N ILE A 175 -3.90 -5.66 -7.35
CA ILE A 175 -3.49 -4.32 -7.75
C ILE A 175 -2.26 -3.94 -6.92
N PRO A 176 -1.13 -3.54 -7.55
CA PRO A 176 0.04 -3.04 -6.84
C PRO A 176 -0.32 -1.92 -5.86
N GLY A 177 0.17 -2.01 -4.62
CA GLY A 177 -0.14 -1.06 -3.56
C GLY A 177 -1.50 -1.21 -2.89
N PHE A 178 -2.52 -1.73 -3.57
CA PHE A 178 -3.83 -2.01 -2.99
C PHE A 178 -3.87 -3.41 -2.37
N GLY A 179 -3.56 -4.45 -3.14
CA GLY A 179 -3.66 -5.84 -2.76
C GLY A 179 -4.69 -6.60 -3.58
N LYS A 180 -5.34 -7.61 -2.97
CA LYS A 180 -6.40 -8.40 -3.63
C LYS A 180 -7.66 -7.57 -3.84
N THR A 181 -8.32 -7.74 -4.98
CA THR A 181 -9.50 -6.95 -5.42
C THR A 181 -10.83 -7.44 -4.84
N THR A 182 -10.84 -8.05 -3.68
CA THR A 182 -12.05 -8.58 -3.03
C THR A 182 -12.80 -7.53 -2.19
N GLY A 183 -13.01 -6.31 -2.72
CA GLY A 183 -13.69 -5.24 -2.00
C GLY A 183 -12.77 -4.39 -1.15
N SER A 184 -12.98 -4.32 0.16
CA SER A 184 -12.09 -3.60 1.08
C SER A 184 -10.91 -4.48 1.51
N ALA A 185 -9.71 -3.92 1.51
CA ALA A 185 -8.50 -4.61 1.93
C ALA A 185 -7.93 -4.01 3.23
N TRP A 186 -7.63 -4.87 4.19
CA TRP A 186 -6.91 -4.49 5.39
C TRP A 186 -5.44 -4.87 5.28
N THR A 187 -4.55 -3.96 5.63
CA THR A 187 -3.11 -4.22 5.65
C THR A 187 -2.46 -3.65 6.89
N VAL A 188 -1.45 -4.36 7.37
CA VAL A 188 -0.56 -3.90 8.44
C VAL A 188 0.83 -3.77 7.87
N ASN A 189 1.44 -2.61 8.08
CA ASN A 189 2.78 -2.28 7.62
C ASN A 189 3.67 -1.95 8.81
N TYR A 190 4.93 -2.38 8.75
CA TYR A 190 5.99 -2.01 9.69
C TYR A 190 6.98 -1.12 8.96
N VAL A 191 7.32 0.00 9.56
CA VAL A 191 8.20 0.98 8.94
C VAL A 191 9.38 1.33 9.83
N ILE A 192 10.49 1.62 9.18
CA ILE A 192 11.64 2.31 9.78
C ILE A 192 11.73 3.68 9.12
N GLY A 193 11.92 4.72 9.92
CA GLY A 193 12.00 6.09 9.44
C GLY A 193 13.20 6.84 10.01
N TYR A 194 13.65 7.84 9.26
CA TYR A 194 14.66 8.78 9.68
C TYR A 194 14.13 10.22 9.56
N LYS A 195 14.36 11.03 10.60
CA LYS A 195 13.98 12.44 10.65
C LYS A 195 15.20 13.32 10.46
N PHE A 196 15.10 14.23 9.50
CA PHE A 196 16.07 15.28 9.22
C PHE A 196 15.76 16.57 9.97
#